data_0f2d86a842c5a9b9036b016c9d34da13
#
_entry.id   0f2d86a842c5a9b9036b016c9d34da13
#
_cell.length_a   1.000
_cell.length_b   1.000
_cell.length_c   1.000
_cell.angle_alpha   90.00
_cell.angle_beta   90.00
_cell.angle_gamma   90.00
#
_symmetry.space_group_name_H-M   'P 1'
#
loop_
_entity.id
_entity.type
_entity.pdbx_description
1 polymer ?
#
loop_
_entity_poly.entity_id
_entity_poly.type
_entity_poly.pdbx_seq_one_letter_code
_entity_poly.pdbx_strand_id
1 'polypeptide(L)'
;MSEPNDQNGTVPTPREDAGEVIDVRRGMFGARNGGDTSGYGGLVRTVQLPGGSARPYGSYFDEVADELEGALEEQGLDPRNAIEKTVVDRGELTFYIAREHLPQVARTLRDDPALRFELCTGVSGVHFPGDRGRELHAVYHLRSITHNRLIRLEVSAPDSDPHIPSVVDVYPTNDWHERETYDFFGIVFDGHPALTRIMMPDDWQGFPQRKDYPLGGIPVEYKGAQIPAPDQRRSYS
;
A
#
# COMPACT_ATOMS: atom_id res chain seq x y z
N MET A 1 4.92 9.82 53.69
CA MET A 1 3.83 9.22 52.90
C MET A 1 3.92 9.85 51.52
N SER A 2 4.55 9.11 50.59
CA SER A 2 4.72 9.56 49.19
C SER A 2 3.68 8.85 48.36
N GLU A 3 2.83 9.62 47.68
CA GLU A 3 1.83 9.06 46.75
C GLU A 3 2.49 8.42 45.55
N PRO A 4 1.99 7.31 45.04
CA PRO A 4 2.50 6.71 43.82
C PRO A 4 2.07 7.52 42.60
N ASN A 5 3.05 7.94 41.82
CA ASN A 5 2.87 8.64 40.54
C ASN A 5 2.31 7.65 39.52
N ASP A 6 1.03 7.72 39.28
CA ASP A 6 0.28 6.91 38.31
C ASP A 6 0.47 7.53 36.92
N GLN A 7 1.57 7.19 36.25
CA GLN A 7 1.78 7.52 34.83
C GLN A 7 1.09 6.48 33.96
N ASN A 8 -0.24 6.39 34.08
CA ASN A 8 -1.05 5.73 33.07
C ASN A 8 -1.12 6.64 31.85
N GLY A 9 -0.24 6.41 30.89
CA GLY A 9 -0.34 6.99 29.57
C GLY A 9 -1.69 6.59 28.97
N THR A 10 -2.63 7.52 29.00
CA THR A 10 -3.95 7.39 28.37
C THR A 10 -3.73 7.04 26.89
N VAL A 11 -4.03 5.80 26.52
CA VAL A 11 -4.19 5.40 25.13
C VAL A 11 -5.30 6.30 24.57
N PRO A 12 -5.06 7.09 23.53
CA PRO A 12 -6.11 7.94 22.96
C PRO A 12 -7.28 7.05 22.57
N THR A 13 -8.47 7.39 23.08
CA THR A 13 -9.71 6.73 22.68
C THR A 13 -9.85 6.87 21.15
N PRO A 14 -10.09 5.78 20.40
CA PRO A 14 -10.30 5.89 18.96
C PRO A 14 -11.46 6.85 18.68
N ARG A 15 -11.25 7.81 17.79
CA ARG A 15 -12.36 8.60 17.24
C ARG A 15 -13.28 7.66 16.48
N GLU A 16 -14.57 7.94 16.41
CA GLU A 16 -15.56 7.11 15.69
C GLU A 16 -15.24 6.94 14.20
N ASP A 17 -14.33 7.77 13.63
CA ASP A 17 -13.73 7.67 12.29
C ASP A 17 -12.37 6.95 12.31
N ALA A 18 -12.03 6.29 13.39
CA ALA A 18 -10.74 5.65 13.54
C ALA A 18 -10.68 4.42 12.63
N GLY A 19 -9.81 4.46 11.62
CA GLY A 19 -9.55 3.35 10.74
C GLY A 19 -9.12 2.07 11.48
N GLU A 20 -9.03 1.00 10.75
CA GLU A 20 -8.71 -0.32 11.28
C GLU A 20 -7.26 -0.37 11.79
N VAL A 21 -7.07 -0.76 13.06
CA VAL A 21 -5.74 -1.00 13.62
C VAL A 21 -5.25 -2.37 13.16
N ILE A 22 -4.26 -2.39 12.31
CA ILE A 22 -3.73 -3.62 11.70
C ILE A 22 -2.47 -4.14 12.41
N ASP A 23 -1.73 -3.30 13.13
CA ASP A 23 -0.54 -3.70 13.88
C ASP A 23 -0.26 -2.74 15.04
N VAL A 24 0.44 -3.23 16.07
CA VAL A 24 0.95 -2.42 17.17
C VAL A 24 2.43 -2.74 17.35
N ARG A 25 3.29 -1.80 16.99
CA ARG A 25 4.73 -1.93 17.10
C ARG A 25 5.23 -1.33 18.39
N ARG A 26 6.08 -2.08 19.09
CA ARG A 26 6.72 -1.66 20.33
C ARG A 26 8.22 -1.47 20.10
N GLY A 27 8.80 -0.49 20.79
CA GLY A 27 10.20 -0.13 20.63
C GLY A 27 10.52 0.58 19.30
N MET A 28 11.75 1.04 19.16
CA MET A 28 12.18 1.80 17.98
C MET A 28 12.19 0.94 16.71
N PHE A 29 12.57 -0.34 16.85
CA PHE A 29 12.74 -1.27 15.74
C PHE A 29 11.61 -2.30 15.63
N GLY A 30 10.55 -2.20 16.45
CA GLY A 30 9.46 -3.18 16.47
C GLY A 30 9.89 -4.53 17.05
N ALA A 31 10.98 -4.59 17.79
CA ALA A 31 11.47 -5.81 18.42
C ALA A 31 10.45 -6.37 19.41
N ARG A 32 9.99 -7.60 19.17
CA ARG A 32 8.99 -8.27 20.03
C ARG A 32 9.59 -8.86 21.31
N ASN A 33 10.90 -9.13 21.31
CA ASN A 33 11.60 -9.82 22.41
C ASN A 33 12.74 -8.94 22.90
N GLY A 34 12.57 -8.27 24.01
CA GLY A 34 13.56 -7.72 24.95
C GLY A 34 14.91 -7.14 24.48
N GLY A 35 15.27 -7.24 23.23
CA GLY A 35 16.55 -6.83 22.67
C GLY A 35 16.64 -5.37 22.20
N ASP A 36 15.63 -4.55 22.48
CA ASP A 36 15.69 -3.13 22.12
C ASP A 36 16.54 -2.35 23.12
N THR A 37 17.81 -2.15 22.76
CA THR A 37 18.79 -1.36 23.54
C THR A 37 18.80 0.14 23.18
N SER A 38 17.84 0.59 22.35
CA SER A 38 17.74 1.99 21.92
C SER A 38 17.37 2.98 23.01
N GLY A 39 16.84 2.50 24.14
CA GLY A 39 16.25 3.32 25.21
C GLY A 39 14.77 3.67 24.95
N TYR A 40 14.22 3.26 23.81
CA TYR A 40 12.83 3.53 23.41
C TYR A 40 11.93 2.29 23.50
N GLY A 41 12.28 1.32 24.32
CA GLY A 41 11.51 0.07 24.50
C GLY A 41 10.05 0.28 24.91
N GLY A 42 9.75 1.41 25.57
CA GLY A 42 8.38 1.82 25.92
C GLY A 42 7.58 2.49 24.80
N LEU A 43 8.21 2.80 23.66
CA LEU A 43 7.52 3.43 22.53
C LEU A 43 6.51 2.46 21.92
N VAL A 44 5.25 2.90 21.83
CA VAL A 44 4.18 2.15 21.17
C VAL A 44 3.73 2.94 19.95
N ARG A 45 3.78 2.30 18.79
CA ARG A 45 3.27 2.87 17.52
C ARG A 45 2.18 1.97 16.97
N THR A 46 0.99 2.53 16.84
CA THR A 46 -0.13 1.89 16.19
C THR A 46 -0.03 2.09 14.69
N VAL A 47 -0.11 1.01 13.93
CA VAL A 47 -0.26 1.04 12.46
C VAL A 47 -1.75 0.92 12.19
N GLN A 48 -2.30 1.93 11.56
CA GLN A 48 -3.73 2.05 11.33
C GLN A 48 -3.97 2.40 9.86
N LEU A 49 -4.90 1.67 9.22
CA LEU A 49 -5.42 2.03 7.92
C LEU A 49 -6.59 3.01 8.10
N PRO A 50 -6.74 4.02 7.24
CA PRO A 50 -7.84 4.96 7.33
C PRO A 50 -9.17 4.24 7.09
N GLY A 51 -10.19 4.61 7.87
CA GLY A 51 -11.58 4.21 7.66
C GLY A 51 -12.19 4.91 6.44
N GLY A 52 -13.35 4.45 5.98
CA GLY A 52 -14.12 5.13 4.95
C GLY A 52 -14.56 6.53 5.40
N SER A 53 -14.48 7.51 4.51
CA SER A 53 -14.96 8.86 4.77
C SER A 53 -16.44 9.00 4.44
N ALA A 54 -17.17 9.74 5.25
CA ALA A 54 -18.56 10.08 4.97
C ALA A 54 -18.64 11.29 4.01
N ARG A 55 -19.64 11.32 3.14
CA ARG A 55 -19.94 12.49 2.30
C ARG A 55 -20.50 13.63 3.16
N PRO A 56 -20.27 14.90 2.81
CA PRO A 56 -19.54 15.38 1.63
C PRO A 56 -18.01 15.24 1.81
N TYR A 57 -17.32 14.84 0.74
CA TYR A 57 -15.86 14.72 0.72
C TYR A 57 -15.17 16.07 0.60
N GLY A 58 -15.86 17.06 0.03
CA GLY A 58 -15.36 18.42 -0.17
C GLY A 58 -14.47 18.60 -1.40
N SER A 59 -14.16 19.85 -1.74
CA SER A 59 -13.40 20.18 -2.94
C SER A 59 -14.06 19.60 -4.20
N TYR A 60 -13.29 19.07 -5.13
CA TYR A 60 -13.75 18.37 -6.33
C TYR A 60 -14.00 16.87 -6.09
N PHE A 61 -13.85 16.39 -4.86
CA PHE A 61 -13.88 14.96 -4.56
C PHE A 61 -15.28 14.35 -4.71
N ASP A 62 -16.31 15.11 -4.31
CA ASP A 62 -17.70 14.66 -4.51
C ASP A 62 -18.05 14.58 -6.00
N GLU A 63 -17.62 15.57 -6.80
CA GLU A 63 -17.83 15.57 -8.25
C GLU A 63 -17.18 14.35 -8.91
N VAL A 64 -15.93 14.04 -8.54
CA VAL A 64 -15.19 12.89 -9.07
C VAL A 64 -15.85 11.58 -8.66
N ALA A 65 -16.31 11.48 -7.41
CA ALA A 65 -16.96 10.27 -6.92
C ALA A 65 -18.32 10.05 -7.60
N ASP A 66 -19.14 11.10 -7.71
CA ASP A 66 -20.47 11.03 -8.34
C ASP A 66 -20.36 10.65 -9.82
N GLU A 67 -19.41 11.26 -10.54
CA GLU A 67 -19.19 10.96 -11.95
C GLU A 67 -18.67 9.56 -12.16
N LEU A 68 -17.72 9.10 -11.34
CA LEU A 68 -17.19 7.74 -11.42
C LEU A 68 -18.30 6.72 -11.14
N GLU A 69 -19.08 6.91 -10.08
CA GLU A 69 -20.18 6.03 -9.72
C GLU A 69 -21.22 5.96 -10.86
N GLY A 70 -21.62 7.12 -11.40
CA GLY A 70 -22.56 7.20 -12.53
C GLY A 70 -22.04 6.53 -13.79
N ALA A 71 -20.78 6.76 -14.16
CA ALA A 71 -20.17 6.15 -15.35
C ALA A 71 -20.03 4.63 -15.22
N LEU A 72 -19.78 4.11 -14.02
CA LEU A 72 -19.76 2.66 -13.76
C LEU A 72 -21.16 2.06 -13.87
N GLU A 73 -22.20 2.71 -13.32
CA GLU A 73 -23.59 2.28 -13.45
C GLU A 73 -24.04 2.23 -14.91
N GLU A 74 -23.70 3.23 -15.73
CA GLU A 74 -23.99 3.26 -17.17
C GLU A 74 -23.35 2.08 -17.91
N GLN A 75 -22.17 1.62 -17.44
CA GLN A 75 -21.50 0.44 -17.96
C GLN A 75 -22.04 -0.89 -17.40
N GLY A 76 -23.05 -0.84 -16.54
CA GLY A 76 -23.67 -2.01 -15.93
C GLY A 76 -22.89 -2.61 -14.77
N LEU A 77 -21.96 -1.87 -14.19
CA LEU A 77 -21.22 -2.26 -12.99
C LEU A 77 -21.76 -1.50 -11.78
N ASP A 78 -22.28 -2.22 -10.77
CA ASP A 78 -22.66 -1.61 -9.50
C ASP A 78 -21.41 -1.02 -8.83
N PRO A 79 -21.35 0.30 -8.56
CA PRO A 79 -20.21 0.94 -7.93
C PRO A 79 -19.82 0.31 -6.58
N ARG A 80 -20.77 -0.23 -5.85
CA ARG A 80 -20.54 -0.91 -4.56
C ARG A 80 -19.74 -2.20 -4.68
N ASN A 81 -19.74 -2.82 -5.86
CA ASN A 81 -18.92 -4.00 -6.12
C ASN A 81 -17.50 -3.60 -6.53
N ALA A 82 -17.35 -2.45 -7.18
CA ALA A 82 -16.07 -1.96 -7.66
C ALA A 82 -15.30 -1.15 -6.60
N ILE A 83 -16.00 -0.31 -5.83
CA ILE A 83 -15.42 0.60 -4.85
C ILE A 83 -15.71 0.07 -3.44
N GLU A 84 -14.71 -0.52 -2.80
CA GLU A 84 -14.83 -1.08 -1.45
C GLU A 84 -15.02 0.02 -0.41
N LYS A 85 -14.29 1.12 -0.54
CA LYS A 85 -14.40 2.33 0.30
C LYS A 85 -13.77 3.53 -0.38
N THR A 86 -14.23 4.72 0.02
CA THR A 86 -13.65 6.00 -0.36
C THR A 86 -13.04 6.66 0.87
N VAL A 87 -11.80 7.12 0.75
CA VAL A 87 -11.06 7.75 1.85
C VAL A 87 -10.58 9.13 1.44
N VAL A 88 -10.85 10.11 2.27
CA VAL A 88 -10.24 11.45 2.19
C VAL A 88 -9.35 11.64 3.41
N ASP A 89 -8.06 11.65 3.18
CA ASP A 89 -7.06 11.86 4.23
C ASP A 89 -6.04 12.89 3.77
N ARG A 90 -5.74 13.87 4.63
CA ARG A 90 -4.76 14.94 4.39
C ARG A 90 -4.95 15.71 3.07
N GLY A 91 -6.21 15.85 2.62
CA GLY A 91 -6.54 16.56 1.38
C GLY A 91 -6.34 15.74 0.11
N GLU A 92 -6.25 14.43 0.21
CA GLU A 92 -6.14 13.50 -0.91
C GLU A 92 -7.31 12.53 -0.93
N LEU A 93 -7.87 12.29 -2.12
CA LEU A 93 -8.93 11.33 -2.37
C LEU A 93 -8.33 9.99 -2.79
N THR A 94 -8.74 8.92 -2.12
CA THR A 94 -8.35 7.55 -2.44
C THR A 94 -9.58 6.67 -2.57
N PHE A 95 -9.72 5.98 -3.70
CA PHE A 95 -10.70 4.91 -3.88
C PHE A 95 -10.00 3.56 -3.66
N TYR A 96 -10.54 2.76 -2.75
CA TYR A 96 -10.15 1.36 -2.60
C TYR A 96 -10.99 0.54 -3.55
N ILE A 97 -10.32 -0.13 -4.48
CA ILE A 97 -10.96 -0.80 -5.62
C ILE A 97 -10.81 -2.32 -5.47
N ALA A 98 -11.91 -3.04 -5.64
CA ALA A 98 -11.88 -4.49 -5.76
C ALA A 98 -11.01 -4.89 -6.97
N ARG A 99 -10.02 -5.76 -6.75
CA ARG A 99 -8.94 -6.03 -7.71
C ARG A 99 -9.42 -6.43 -9.10
N GLU A 100 -10.51 -7.20 -9.19
CA GLU A 100 -11.11 -7.65 -10.42
C GLU A 100 -11.68 -6.54 -11.29
N HIS A 101 -12.05 -5.41 -10.69
CA HIS A 101 -12.64 -4.26 -11.40
C HIS A 101 -11.63 -3.16 -11.72
N LEU A 102 -10.38 -3.30 -11.29
CA LEU A 102 -9.34 -2.28 -11.49
C LEU A 102 -9.18 -1.86 -12.96
N PRO A 103 -9.11 -2.76 -13.97
CA PRO A 103 -8.93 -2.33 -15.36
C PRO A 103 -10.12 -1.54 -15.91
N GLN A 104 -11.34 -1.90 -15.48
CA GLN A 104 -12.54 -1.18 -15.89
C GLN A 104 -12.59 0.21 -15.27
N VAL A 105 -12.39 0.31 -13.94
CA VAL A 105 -12.35 1.58 -13.22
C VAL A 105 -11.27 2.50 -13.77
N ALA A 106 -10.05 1.97 -14.00
CA ALA A 106 -8.95 2.73 -14.56
C ALA A 106 -9.27 3.29 -15.96
N ARG A 107 -9.92 2.48 -16.81
CA ARG A 107 -10.34 2.91 -18.14
C ARG A 107 -11.42 3.98 -18.08
N THR A 108 -12.42 3.81 -17.21
CA THR A 108 -13.47 4.81 -17.00
C THR A 108 -12.87 6.14 -16.54
N LEU A 109 -11.99 6.13 -15.54
CA LEU A 109 -11.30 7.33 -15.06
C LEU A 109 -10.49 8.05 -16.15
N ARG A 110 -9.88 7.31 -17.07
CA ARG A 110 -9.09 7.87 -18.17
C ARG A 110 -9.98 8.45 -19.26
N ASP A 111 -11.01 7.71 -19.69
CA ASP A 111 -11.75 7.95 -20.93
C ASP A 111 -12.96 8.85 -20.75
N ASP A 112 -13.55 8.88 -19.56
CA ASP A 112 -14.69 9.74 -19.27
C ASP A 112 -14.33 11.23 -19.40
N PRO A 113 -15.11 12.05 -20.15
CA PRO A 113 -14.79 13.45 -20.40
C PRO A 113 -14.79 14.34 -19.15
N ALA A 114 -15.59 14.03 -18.13
CA ALA A 114 -15.67 14.80 -16.90
C ALA A 114 -14.57 14.42 -15.90
N LEU A 115 -14.02 13.20 -16.02
CA LEU A 115 -12.95 12.68 -15.16
C LEU A 115 -11.56 12.95 -15.74
N ARG A 116 -11.27 12.46 -16.94
CA ARG A 116 -10.03 12.70 -17.70
C ARG A 116 -8.76 12.53 -16.86
N PHE A 117 -8.62 11.42 -16.14
CA PHE A 117 -7.37 11.07 -15.47
C PHE A 117 -6.40 10.41 -16.46
N GLU A 118 -5.84 11.21 -17.35
CA GLU A 118 -5.05 10.76 -18.50
C GLU A 118 -3.71 10.16 -18.10
N LEU A 119 -3.17 10.52 -16.95
CA LEU A 119 -1.81 10.15 -16.54
C LEU A 119 -1.80 9.35 -15.24
N CYS A 120 -1.23 8.17 -15.29
CA CYS A 120 -0.74 7.48 -14.10
C CYS A 120 0.71 7.90 -13.86
N THR A 121 0.95 8.62 -12.76
CA THR A 121 2.27 9.16 -12.41
C THR A 121 3.16 8.14 -11.71
N GLY A 122 2.59 7.05 -11.23
CA GLY A 122 3.32 5.97 -10.60
C GLY A 122 2.43 4.92 -9.97
N VAL A 123 2.98 3.73 -9.79
CA VAL A 123 2.41 2.65 -8.98
C VAL A 123 3.40 2.32 -7.88
N SER A 124 2.93 2.25 -6.66
CA SER A 124 3.77 1.93 -5.50
C SER A 124 3.23 0.71 -4.78
N GLY A 125 4.09 -0.28 -4.52
CA GLY A 125 3.73 -1.40 -3.65
C GLY A 125 3.84 -1.02 -2.17
N VAL A 126 2.96 -1.58 -1.35
CA VAL A 126 3.04 -1.49 0.10
C VAL A 126 2.75 -2.87 0.69
N HIS A 127 3.46 -3.22 1.76
CA HIS A 127 3.23 -4.47 2.50
C HIS A 127 2.80 -4.16 3.92
N PHE A 128 1.59 -4.61 4.27
CA PHE A 128 0.99 -4.52 5.60
C PHE A 128 0.77 -5.94 6.19
N PRO A 129 1.77 -6.55 6.83
CA PRO A 129 1.66 -7.93 7.33
C PRO A 129 0.52 -8.15 8.35
N GLY A 130 0.01 -7.07 8.94
CA GLY A 130 -1.11 -7.10 9.89
C GLY A 130 -2.49 -7.04 9.23
N ASP A 131 -2.59 -6.62 7.97
CA ASP A 131 -3.85 -6.55 7.21
C ASP A 131 -4.15 -7.90 6.57
N ARG A 132 -4.60 -8.84 7.39
CA ARG A 132 -4.77 -10.24 7.00
C ARG A 132 -5.77 -10.40 5.85
N GLY A 133 -5.31 -11.09 4.79
CA GLY A 133 -6.06 -11.30 3.56
C GLY A 133 -5.99 -10.13 2.57
N ARG A 134 -5.27 -9.06 2.94
CA ARG A 134 -5.01 -7.87 2.11
C ARG A 134 -3.60 -7.33 2.37
N GLU A 135 -2.62 -8.22 2.60
CA GLU A 135 -1.29 -7.83 3.03
C GLU A 135 -0.52 -6.99 2.02
N LEU A 136 -0.78 -7.20 0.74
CA LEU A 136 -0.11 -6.50 -0.37
C LEU A 136 -1.04 -5.49 -1.00
N HIS A 137 -0.57 -4.25 -1.10
CA HIS A 137 -1.31 -3.15 -1.72
C HIS A 137 -0.54 -2.60 -2.91
N ALA A 138 -1.25 -2.31 -4.00
CA ALA A 138 -0.77 -1.51 -5.11
C ALA A 138 -1.51 -0.17 -5.11
N VAL A 139 -0.76 0.93 -5.04
CA VAL A 139 -1.28 2.30 -4.98
C VAL A 139 -0.96 3.01 -6.28
N TYR A 140 -2.00 3.39 -7.02
CA TYR A 140 -1.91 4.09 -8.30
C TYR A 140 -2.16 5.57 -8.08
N HIS A 141 -1.26 6.41 -8.56
CA HIS A 141 -1.38 7.87 -8.50
C HIS A 141 -1.84 8.39 -9.85
N LEU A 142 -3.09 8.83 -9.93
CA LEU A 142 -3.70 9.30 -11.16
C LEU A 142 -3.81 10.81 -11.17
N ARG A 143 -3.50 11.41 -12.32
CA ARG A 143 -3.60 12.84 -12.53
C ARG A 143 -4.44 13.16 -13.76
N SER A 144 -5.42 14.04 -13.59
CA SER A 144 -6.06 14.75 -14.67
C SER A 144 -5.27 16.02 -14.97
N ILE A 145 -4.69 16.09 -16.16
CA ILE A 145 -4.04 17.30 -16.65
C ILE A 145 -5.12 18.30 -17.09
N THR A 146 -6.17 17.79 -17.74
CA THR A 146 -7.31 18.58 -18.22
C THR A 146 -7.98 19.36 -17.09
N HIS A 147 -8.26 18.72 -15.97
CA HIS A 147 -8.97 19.32 -14.83
C HIS A 147 -8.06 19.73 -13.67
N ASN A 148 -6.73 19.49 -13.79
CA ASN A 148 -5.75 19.73 -12.73
C ASN A 148 -6.14 19.08 -11.39
N ARG A 149 -6.53 17.81 -11.44
CA ARG A 149 -7.00 17.01 -10.28
C ARG A 149 -6.06 15.83 -10.04
N LEU A 150 -5.98 15.40 -8.79
CA LEU A 150 -5.22 14.23 -8.35
C LEU A 150 -6.11 13.30 -7.55
N ILE A 151 -6.01 12.00 -7.82
CA ILE A 151 -6.63 10.96 -7.00
C ILE A 151 -5.69 9.77 -6.86
N ARG A 152 -6.01 8.90 -5.91
CA ARG A 152 -5.36 7.59 -5.79
C ARG A 152 -6.37 6.47 -5.97
N LEU A 153 -5.92 5.38 -6.58
CA LEU A 153 -6.57 4.08 -6.45
C LEU A 153 -5.69 3.20 -5.59
N GLU A 154 -6.28 2.46 -4.70
CA GLU A 154 -5.60 1.47 -3.89
C GLU A 154 -6.29 0.12 -4.07
N VAL A 155 -5.49 -0.89 -4.39
CA VAL A 155 -5.95 -2.26 -4.64
C VAL A 155 -5.16 -3.18 -3.75
N SER A 156 -5.81 -4.12 -3.10
CA SER A 156 -5.15 -5.08 -2.23
C SER A 156 -5.25 -6.51 -2.75
N ALA A 157 -4.26 -7.31 -2.38
CA ALA A 157 -4.23 -8.75 -2.62
C ALA A 157 -3.66 -9.47 -1.39
N PRO A 158 -4.12 -10.70 -1.11
CA PRO A 158 -3.53 -11.49 -0.05
C PRO A 158 -2.14 -12.01 -0.44
N ASP A 159 -1.30 -12.21 0.54
CA ASP A 159 0.04 -12.79 0.37
C ASP A 159 0.03 -14.18 -0.28
N SER A 160 -1.03 -14.94 -0.01
CA SER A 160 -1.25 -16.27 -0.57
C SER A 160 -1.67 -16.28 -2.05
N ASP A 161 -2.17 -15.14 -2.56
CA ASP A 161 -2.65 -14.96 -3.94
C ASP A 161 -2.36 -13.51 -4.37
N PRO A 162 -1.08 -13.16 -4.62
CA PRO A 162 -0.63 -11.80 -4.84
C PRO A 162 -0.92 -11.27 -6.25
N HIS A 163 -2.06 -11.62 -6.82
CA HIS A 163 -2.45 -11.33 -8.19
C HIS A 163 -3.34 -10.09 -8.27
N ILE A 164 -2.97 -9.14 -9.12
CA ILE A 164 -3.72 -7.92 -9.44
C ILE A 164 -3.73 -7.78 -10.97
N PRO A 165 -4.87 -7.50 -11.62
CA PRO A 165 -4.91 -7.25 -13.05
C PRO A 165 -4.02 -6.06 -13.45
N SER A 166 -3.21 -6.21 -14.51
CA SER A 166 -2.41 -5.14 -15.06
C SER A 166 -3.27 -4.05 -15.69
N VAL A 167 -2.83 -2.81 -15.59
CA VAL A 167 -3.43 -1.66 -16.28
C VAL A 167 -2.50 -1.02 -17.32
N VAL A 168 -1.50 -1.75 -17.78
CA VAL A 168 -0.56 -1.30 -18.84
C VAL A 168 -1.32 -0.92 -20.12
N ASP A 169 -2.38 -1.64 -20.49
CA ASP A 169 -3.21 -1.31 -21.65
C ASP A 169 -3.98 0.00 -21.47
N VAL A 170 -4.19 0.43 -20.24
CA VAL A 170 -4.85 1.70 -19.93
C VAL A 170 -3.80 2.82 -19.80
N TYR A 171 -2.75 2.56 -19.05
CA TYR A 171 -1.65 3.49 -18.78
C TYR A 171 -0.31 2.84 -19.17
N PRO A 172 0.20 3.05 -20.39
CA PRO A 172 1.44 2.41 -20.84
C PRO A 172 2.68 2.70 -19.99
N THR A 173 2.70 3.81 -19.24
CA THR A 173 3.77 4.13 -18.29
C THR A 173 3.89 3.11 -17.17
N ASN A 174 2.81 2.37 -16.90
CA ASN A 174 2.78 1.37 -15.83
C ASN A 174 3.59 0.11 -16.16
N ASP A 175 4.01 -0.09 -17.42
CA ASP A 175 4.96 -1.17 -17.76
C ASP A 175 6.15 -1.18 -16.76
N TRP A 176 6.77 -0.03 -16.54
CA TRP A 176 7.91 0.09 -15.62
C TRP A 176 7.50 0.03 -14.16
N HIS A 177 6.42 0.69 -13.77
CA HIS A 177 5.98 0.78 -12.38
C HIS A 177 5.44 -0.54 -11.84
N GLU A 178 4.71 -1.30 -12.66
CA GLU A 178 4.23 -2.63 -12.28
C GLU A 178 5.38 -3.62 -12.16
N ARG A 179 6.38 -3.56 -13.04
CA ARG A 179 7.59 -4.38 -12.93
C ARG A 179 8.40 -4.04 -11.68
N GLU A 180 8.54 -2.77 -11.32
CA GLU A 180 9.20 -2.35 -10.08
C GLU A 180 8.44 -2.87 -8.85
N THR A 181 7.11 -2.74 -8.85
CA THR A 181 6.26 -3.23 -7.77
C THR A 181 6.32 -4.76 -7.65
N TYR A 182 6.32 -5.48 -8.76
CA TYR A 182 6.57 -6.92 -8.78
C TYR A 182 7.95 -7.25 -8.19
N ASP A 183 9.00 -6.56 -8.64
CA ASP A 183 10.37 -6.85 -8.25
C ASP A 183 10.59 -6.69 -6.74
N PHE A 184 9.98 -5.66 -6.14
CA PHE A 184 10.19 -5.34 -4.73
C PHE A 184 9.20 -5.99 -3.77
N PHE A 185 7.97 -6.25 -4.20
CA PHE A 185 6.89 -6.73 -3.32
C PHE A 185 6.32 -8.10 -3.73
N GLY A 186 6.58 -8.57 -4.94
CA GLY A 186 6.06 -9.83 -5.45
C GLY A 186 4.60 -9.80 -5.85
N ILE A 187 4.05 -8.60 -6.12
CA ILE A 187 2.70 -8.48 -6.68
C ILE A 187 2.76 -8.89 -8.15
N VAL A 188 1.99 -9.89 -8.52
CA VAL A 188 1.91 -10.41 -9.90
C VAL A 188 0.83 -9.63 -10.65
N PHE A 189 1.23 -8.90 -11.69
CA PHE A 189 0.30 -8.15 -12.53
C PHE A 189 -0.18 -9.00 -13.71
N ASP A 190 -1.39 -9.52 -13.60
CA ASP A 190 -1.97 -10.41 -14.61
C ASP A 190 -2.25 -9.66 -15.91
N GLY A 191 -1.79 -10.21 -17.01
CA GLY A 191 -1.90 -9.60 -18.34
C GLY A 191 -0.78 -8.59 -18.66
N HIS A 192 0.19 -8.38 -17.76
CA HIS A 192 1.37 -7.58 -18.08
C HIS A 192 2.20 -8.24 -19.19
N PRO A 193 2.61 -7.50 -20.25
CA PRO A 193 3.25 -8.08 -21.43
C PRO A 193 4.63 -8.69 -21.16
N ALA A 194 5.37 -8.19 -20.16
CA ALA A 194 6.72 -8.62 -19.86
C ALA A 194 7.07 -8.40 -18.37
N LEU A 195 6.39 -9.11 -17.47
CA LEU A 195 6.59 -8.97 -16.03
C LEU A 195 7.92 -9.62 -15.60
N THR A 196 8.99 -8.86 -15.65
CA THR A 196 10.34 -9.27 -15.26
C THR A 196 10.93 -8.30 -14.25
N ARG A 197 11.94 -8.75 -13.50
CA ARG A 197 12.65 -7.86 -12.56
C ARG A 197 13.28 -6.67 -13.31
N ILE A 198 13.45 -5.55 -12.62
CA ILE A 198 13.96 -4.32 -13.20
C ILE A 198 15.09 -3.70 -12.37
N MET A 199 15.04 -3.82 -11.05
CA MET A 199 16.00 -3.23 -10.12
C MET A 199 16.94 -4.28 -9.52
N MET A 200 16.40 -5.47 -9.19
CA MET A 200 17.17 -6.56 -8.62
C MET A 200 17.73 -7.46 -9.73
N PRO A 201 18.86 -8.15 -9.49
CA PRO A 201 19.34 -9.21 -10.37
C PRO A 201 18.27 -10.28 -10.59
N ASP A 202 18.28 -10.93 -11.76
CA ASP A 202 17.28 -11.95 -12.11
C ASP A 202 17.28 -13.16 -11.17
N ASP A 203 18.42 -13.48 -10.57
CA ASP A 203 18.64 -14.56 -9.62
C ASP A 203 18.41 -14.17 -8.15
N TRP A 204 17.95 -12.93 -7.89
CA TRP A 204 17.70 -12.46 -6.54
C TRP A 204 16.60 -13.27 -5.85
N GLN A 205 16.85 -13.68 -4.60
CA GLN A 205 15.91 -14.46 -3.80
C GLN A 205 14.99 -13.53 -2.98
N GLY A 206 13.67 -13.68 -3.15
CA GLY A 206 12.65 -12.96 -2.41
C GLY A 206 12.39 -11.52 -2.90
N PHE A 207 11.71 -10.73 -2.07
CA PHE A 207 11.20 -9.39 -2.38
C PHE A 207 11.66 -8.39 -1.32
N PRO A 208 12.68 -7.56 -1.62
CA PRO A 208 13.43 -6.83 -0.59
C PRO A 208 12.69 -5.69 0.10
N GLN A 209 11.57 -5.21 -0.45
CA GLN A 209 10.78 -4.14 0.17
C GLN A 209 9.66 -4.65 1.11
N ARG A 210 9.43 -5.95 1.14
CA ARG A 210 8.49 -6.55 2.08
C ARG A 210 8.97 -6.36 3.52
N LYS A 211 8.03 -6.14 4.44
CA LYS A 211 8.35 -5.90 5.86
C LYS A 211 8.87 -7.13 6.60
N ASP A 212 8.62 -8.30 6.06
CA ASP A 212 9.11 -9.60 6.55
C ASP A 212 10.44 -10.03 5.92
N TYR A 213 10.94 -9.28 4.91
CA TYR A 213 12.26 -9.55 4.32
C TYR A 213 13.38 -9.18 5.30
N PRO A 214 14.39 -10.07 5.49
CA PRO A 214 15.49 -9.81 6.43
C PRO A 214 16.30 -8.57 6.07
N LEU A 215 16.53 -7.69 7.04
CA LEU A 215 17.35 -6.49 6.86
C LEU A 215 18.87 -6.77 6.79
N GLY A 216 19.27 -8.01 7.04
CA GLY A 216 20.65 -8.42 7.12
C GLY A 216 21.40 -8.46 5.78
N GLY A 217 20.69 -8.34 4.67
CA GLY A 217 21.26 -8.43 3.33
C GLY A 217 21.70 -9.85 2.96
N ILE A 218 22.56 -9.96 1.96
CA ILE A 218 23.08 -11.23 1.47
C ILE A 218 24.47 -11.51 2.04
N PRO A 219 24.91 -12.80 2.14
CA PRO A 219 26.29 -13.14 2.41
C PRO A 219 27.20 -12.55 1.32
N VAL A 220 28.29 -11.92 1.73
CA VAL A 220 29.26 -11.34 0.81
C VAL A 220 30.52 -12.19 0.79
N GLU A 221 30.98 -12.58 -0.40
CA GLU A 221 32.29 -13.21 -0.56
C GLU A 221 33.38 -12.13 -0.63
N TYR A 222 34.36 -12.21 0.24
CA TYR A 222 35.51 -11.33 0.24
C TYR A 222 36.81 -12.12 0.35
N LYS A 223 37.64 -12.08 -0.68
CA LYS A 223 38.93 -12.79 -0.76
C LYS A 223 38.81 -14.29 -0.46
N GLY A 224 37.76 -14.94 -0.95
CA GLY A 224 37.51 -16.36 -0.73
C GLY A 224 36.89 -16.72 0.63
N ALA A 225 36.61 -15.73 1.47
CA ALA A 225 35.88 -15.94 2.71
C ALA A 225 34.42 -15.47 2.57
N GLN A 226 33.49 -16.33 2.87
CA GLN A 226 32.08 -16.00 2.88
C GLN A 226 31.72 -15.29 4.19
N ILE A 227 31.29 -14.04 4.12
CA ILE A 227 30.84 -13.26 5.28
C ILE A 227 29.32 -13.36 5.37
N PRO A 228 28.75 -14.02 6.38
CA PRO A 228 27.29 -14.11 6.54
C PRO A 228 26.64 -12.74 6.64
N ALA A 229 25.39 -12.65 6.27
CA ALA A 229 24.57 -11.46 6.43
C ALA A 229 24.55 -10.99 7.91
N PRO A 230 24.40 -9.67 8.18
CA PRO A 230 24.49 -9.13 9.54
C PRO A 230 23.53 -9.75 10.55
N ASP A 231 22.33 -10.15 10.11
CA ASP A 231 21.32 -10.85 10.92
C ASP A 231 21.76 -12.25 11.34
N GLN A 232 22.58 -12.92 10.54
CA GLN A 232 23.12 -14.26 10.83
C GLN A 232 24.40 -14.21 11.69
N ARG A 233 25.08 -13.04 11.77
CA ARG A 233 26.31 -12.87 12.53
C ARG A 233 26.07 -12.51 14.01
N ARG A 234 24.85 -12.08 14.35
CA ARG A 234 24.49 -11.69 15.71
C ARG A 234 23.47 -12.66 16.28
N SER A 235 23.91 -13.49 17.23
CA SER A 235 22.95 -14.14 18.11
C SER A 235 22.57 -13.16 19.22
N TYR A 236 21.35 -12.68 19.16
CA TYR A 236 20.77 -11.96 20.29
C TYR A 236 20.20 -13.03 21.23
N SER A 237 21.00 -13.40 22.23
CA SER A 237 20.57 -14.27 23.34
C SER A 237 19.95 -13.42 24.45
#